data_b1e3e8656bfa6a163f8b0f820b190827
#
_entry.id   b1e3e8656bfa6a163f8b0f820b190827
#
_cell.length_a   1.000
_cell.length_b   1.000
_cell.length_c   1.000
_cell.angle_alpha   90.00
_cell.angle_beta   90.00
_cell.angle_gamma   90.00
#
_symmetry.space_group_name_H-M   'P 1'
#
loop_
_entity.id
_entity.type
_entity.pdbx_description
1 polymer ?
#
loop_
_entity_poly.entity_id
_entity_poly.type
_entity_poly.pdbx_seq_one_letter_code
_entity_poly.pdbx_strand_id
1 'polypeptide(L)'
;MQSAFIDIGLERAAFLHVADLHHNGNGKAEGNGQAPLPIERQVFEGQSLTVQVVKDAIGTKGARLSTQVSIAGRLLVHLPQDNHLGISQKIGSPELREQLRERLTRLAGKVEGEPYTGGGFILRTNAEEASDEELADDIAYLRKTWAGIRERAHTSAPGTLLHQDLTLAERVLRDLANDETATIRIDSKLQHEHLRSFGAAYTPGAVHKLQHYSGERPIFDLYNIDEEIRRALGRRVELKSGGYLIIDQTEALTTIDVNTGGFVGARNFDDTIFKTNLEAAGAIARQLRLRNLGGIVIADFIDMTRADHQDAVLAEFRKQLARDRVRTTVSGFTQLGLVEMTRKRTRESLAHMLCESCPTCDGRGQLKTARSVCYDILREVLREARQFDPKEFRVVASAAVVEMLLDEESQHLAGLSEFIGKPISLSVEPSFTPEQYDIVLL
;
A
#
# COMPACT_ATOMS: atom_id res chain seq x y z
N MET A 1 26.51 -5.77 13.94
CA MET A 1 25.05 -5.57 13.79
C MET A 1 24.39 -6.11 15.04
N GLN A 2 23.48 -5.35 15.65
CA GLN A 2 22.72 -5.80 16.82
C GLN A 2 21.52 -6.66 16.42
N SER A 3 21.78 -7.80 15.74
CA SER A 3 20.77 -8.61 15.10
C SER A 3 21.19 -10.07 15.01
N ALA A 4 20.22 -10.98 15.08
CA ALA A 4 20.38 -12.41 14.90
C ALA A 4 19.58 -12.89 13.67
N PHE A 5 20.08 -13.94 13.04
CA PHE A 5 19.36 -14.66 11.98
C PHE A 5 18.73 -15.90 12.59
N ILE A 6 17.45 -16.08 12.37
CA ILE A 6 16.63 -17.15 12.95
C ILE A 6 16.10 -18.03 11.82
N ASP A 7 16.28 -19.33 11.96
CA ASP A 7 15.64 -20.31 11.10
C ASP A 7 14.18 -20.51 11.54
N ILE A 8 13.25 -20.21 10.65
CA ILE A 8 11.80 -20.36 10.85
C ILE A 8 11.20 -21.41 9.93
N GLY A 9 12.03 -22.29 9.34
CA GLY A 9 11.58 -23.34 8.42
C GLY A 9 11.31 -22.87 7.00
N LEU A 10 11.77 -21.67 6.61
CA LEU A 10 11.70 -21.14 5.25
C LEU A 10 13.09 -21.19 4.58
N GLU A 11 13.14 -21.10 3.25
CA GLU A 11 14.40 -21.10 2.49
C GLU A 11 15.40 -20.03 2.95
N ARG A 12 14.90 -18.92 3.50
CA ARG A 12 15.72 -17.80 3.97
C ARG A 12 15.58 -17.61 5.45
N ALA A 13 16.71 -17.43 6.13
CA ALA A 13 16.75 -17.05 7.53
C ALA A 13 16.05 -15.71 7.75
N ALA A 14 15.26 -15.64 8.80
CA ALA A 14 14.56 -14.43 9.20
C ALA A 14 15.44 -13.59 10.15
N PHE A 15 15.14 -12.31 10.24
CA PHE A 15 15.93 -11.29 10.91
C PHE A 15 15.28 -10.83 12.22
N LEU A 16 16.00 -10.93 13.33
CA LEU A 16 15.59 -10.47 14.65
C LEU A 16 16.54 -9.39 15.15
N HIS A 17 16.03 -8.17 15.32
CA HIS A 17 16.82 -7.05 15.85
C HIS A 17 16.72 -6.97 17.38
N VAL A 18 17.77 -6.49 18.05
CA VAL A 18 17.81 -6.36 19.52
C VAL A 18 16.64 -5.55 20.10
N ALA A 19 16.15 -4.56 19.39
CA ALA A 19 14.99 -3.76 19.80
C ALA A 19 13.65 -4.52 19.74
N ASP A 20 13.60 -5.63 19.01
CA ASP A 20 12.41 -6.49 18.86
C ASP A 20 12.44 -7.68 19.83
N LEU A 21 13.45 -7.75 20.71
CA LEU A 21 13.52 -8.73 21.80
C LEU A 21 12.68 -8.29 22.99
N HIS A 22 11.96 -9.25 23.57
CA HIS A 22 11.30 -9.03 24.85
C HIS A 22 12.32 -9.12 25.99
N HIS A 23 12.43 -8.08 26.78
CA HIS A 23 13.33 -8.03 27.93
C HIS A 23 12.59 -8.57 29.15
N ASN A 24 12.93 -9.80 29.57
CA ASN A 24 12.52 -10.36 30.87
C ASN A 24 13.28 -9.62 31.99
N GLY A 25 12.78 -8.47 32.40
CA GLY A 25 13.38 -7.75 33.52
C GLY A 25 12.44 -6.66 34.02
N ASN A 26 12.23 -6.57 35.32
CA ASN A 26 11.67 -5.45 36.06
C ASN A 26 12.53 -4.18 35.84
N GLY A 27 12.44 -3.63 34.64
CA GLY A 27 13.16 -2.46 34.23
C GLY A 27 12.28 -1.60 33.35
N LYS A 28 11.38 -0.81 33.96
CA LYS A 28 10.93 0.42 33.34
C LYS A 28 12.17 1.13 32.82
N ALA A 29 12.28 1.32 31.53
CA ALA A 29 13.15 2.33 30.97
C ALA A 29 12.57 3.71 31.33
N GLU A 30 12.54 4.01 32.61
CA GLU A 30 12.40 5.37 33.12
C GLU A 30 13.80 5.97 33.19
N GLY A 31 14.15 6.75 32.16
CA GLY A 31 14.96 7.94 32.38
C GLY A 31 16.45 7.80 32.66
N ASN A 32 17.12 6.68 32.34
CA ASN A 32 18.59 6.68 32.36
C ASN A 32 19.11 5.97 31.10
N GLY A 33 19.83 6.73 30.27
CA GLY A 33 20.36 6.36 28.96
C GLY A 33 21.33 5.16 28.92
N GLN A 34 20.95 4.01 29.48
CA GLN A 34 21.70 2.79 29.29
C GLN A 34 21.29 2.15 27.95
N ALA A 35 22.25 2.00 27.06
CA ALA A 35 22.11 1.27 25.83
C ALA A 35 21.60 -0.15 26.11
N PRO A 36 20.70 -0.70 25.27
CA PRO A 36 20.22 -2.08 25.42
C PRO A 36 21.41 -3.06 25.44
N LEU A 37 21.30 -4.12 26.23
CA LEU A 37 22.34 -5.15 26.27
C LEU A 37 22.61 -5.69 24.86
N PRO A 38 23.86 -5.92 24.47
CA PRO A 38 24.20 -6.49 23.17
C PRO A 38 23.45 -7.79 22.92
N ILE A 39 23.07 -8.04 21.66
CA ILE A 39 22.24 -9.20 21.27
C ILE A 39 22.93 -10.54 21.61
N GLU A 40 24.26 -10.58 21.53
CA GLU A 40 25.08 -11.76 21.85
C GLU A 40 24.97 -12.20 23.31
N ARG A 41 24.49 -11.31 24.20
CA ARG A 41 24.21 -11.64 25.61
C ARG A 41 22.77 -12.06 25.87
N GLN A 42 21.89 -11.93 24.87
CA GLN A 42 20.47 -12.22 25.03
C GLN A 42 20.00 -13.44 24.23
N VAL A 43 20.69 -13.76 23.14
CA VAL A 43 20.37 -14.88 22.24
C VAL A 43 21.65 -15.68 21.96
N PHE A 44 21.54 -17.02 22.05
CA PHE A 44 22.64 -17.94 21.84
C PHE A 44 22.39 -18.82 20.62
N GLU A 45 23.45 -19.23 19.95
CA GLU A 45 23.39 -20.17 18.84
C GLU A 45 22.78 -21.52 19.29
N GLY A 46 21.84 -22.06 18.50
CA GLY A 46 21.09 -23.28 18.86
C GLY A 46 19.94 -23.08 19.83
N GLN A 47 19.67 -21.86 20.29
CA GLN A 47 18.54 -21.56 21.17
C GLN A 47 17.21 -21.59 20.38
N SER A 48 16.19 -22.23 20.95
CA SER A 48 14.82 -22.19 20.43
C SER A 48 14.05 -21.02 21.04
N LEU A 49 13.43 -20.21 20.17
CA LEU A 49 12.66 -19.02 20.54
C LEU A 49 11.26 -19.08 19.91
N THR A 50 10.25 -18.64 20.66
CA THR A 50 8.95 -18.31 20.07
C THR A 50 9.02 -16.90 19.51
N VAL A 51 8.81 -16.77 18.20
CA VAL A 51 8.90 -15.51 17.48
C VAL A 51 7.63 -15.26 16.67
N GLN A 52 7.32 -13.99 16.47
CA GLN A 52 6.23 -13.54 15.58
C GLN A 52 6.83 -12.87 14.36
N VAL A 53 6.33 -13.23 13.18
CA VAL A 53 6.65 -12.53 11.93
C VAL A 53 5.91 -11.19 11.95
N VAL A 54 6.68 -10.09 11.97
CA VAL A 54 6.16 -8.71 11.94
C VAL A 54 6.04 -8.19 10.51
N LYS A 55 6.95 -8.65 9.65
CA LYS A 55 6.94 -8.35 8.20
C LYS A 55 7.39 -9.59 7.44
N ASP A 56 6.69 -9.89 6.37
CA ASP A 56 7.06 -10.95 5.45
C ASP A 56 8.38 -10.65 4.73
N ALA A 57 9.01 -11.70 4.21
CA ALA A 57 10.18 -11.57 3.36
C ALA A 57 9.81 -10.79 2.08
N ILE A 58 10.65 -9.81 1.70
CA ILE A 58 10.45 -8.99 0.50
C ILE A 58 11.73 -9.00 -0.32
N GLY A 59 11.63 -9.46 -1.57
CA GLY A 59 12.76 -9.52 -2.50
C GLY A 59 13.90 -10.36 -1.94
N THR A 60 15.07 -9.75 -1.72
CA THR A 60 16.27 -10.43 -1.18
C THR A 60 16.34 -10.43 0.34
N LYS A 61 15.42 -9.74 1.04
CA LYS A 61 15.43 -9.62 2.51
C LYS A 61 14.57 -10.69 3.16
N GLY A 62 15.09 -11.37 4.18
CA GLY A 62 14.33 -12.30 5.01
C GLY A 62 13.25 -11.61 5.84
N ALA A 63 12.31 -12.41 6.39
CA ALA A 63 11.24 -11.90 7.23
C ALA A 63 11.79 -11.20 8.49
N ARG A 64 11.10 -10.15 8.96
CA ARG A 64 11.42 -9.50 10.24
C ARG A 64 10.63 -10.14 11.36
N LEU A 65 11.33 -10.47 12.43
CA LEU A 65 10.79 -11.13 13.62
C LEU A 65 10.75 -10.20 14.83
N SER A 66 9.88 -10.55 15.78
CA SER A 66 9.86 -10.03 17.14
C SER A 66 9.60 -11.18 18.13
N THR A 67 10.21 -11.13 19.30
CA THR A 67 9.83 -11.98 20.43
C THR A 67 8.73 -11.34 21.27
N GLN A 68 8.41 -10.07 21.05
CA GLN A 68 7.26 -9.38 21.65
C GLN A 68 5.98 -9.78 20.93
N VAL A 69 5.40 -10.90 21.35
CA VAL A 69 4.19 -11.43 20.71
C VAL A 69 2.99 -10.55 21.00
N SER A 70 2.21 -10.23 19.95
CA SER A 70 0.95 -9.52 20.06
C SER A 70 -0.15 -10.24 19.26
N ILE A 71 -1.29 -10.50 19.88
CA ILE A 71 -2.41 -11.22 19.26
C ILE A 71 -3.58 -10.25 19.13
N ALA A 72 -4.00 -9.98 17.90
CA ALA A 72 -5.11 -9.07 17.62
C ALA A 72 -6.45 -9.80 17.71
N GLY A 73 -7.29 -9.37 18.68
CA GLY A 73 -8.70 -9.71 18.76
C GLY A 73 -9.59 -8.75 17.97
N ARG A 74 -10.89 -8.85 18.19
CA ARG A 74 -11.89 -7.94 17.61
C ARG A 74 -11.78 -6.53 18.22
N LEU A 75 -11.78 -6.46 19.54
CA LEU A 75 -11.85 -5.23 20.33
C LEU A 75 -10.53 -4.87 20.99
N LEU A 76 -9.69 -5.86 21.24
CA LEU A 76 -8.46 -5.78 22.00
C LEU A 76 -7.25 -6.32 21.21
N VAL A 77 -6.06 -5.90 21.60
CA VAL A 77 -4.80 -6.56 21.26
C VAL A 77 -4.20 -7.10 22.55
N HIS A 78 -3.92 -8.39 22.60
CA HIS A 78 -3.30 -9.05 23.75
C HIS A 78 -1.78 -9.03 23.65
N LEU A 79 -1.12 -8.62 24.70
CA LEU A 79 0.33 -8.60 24.86
C LEU A 79 0.71 -9.60 25.97
N PRO A 80 0.90 -10.89 25.64
CA PRO A 80 1.02 -11.94 26.66
C PRO A 80 2.20 -11.78 27.60
N GLN A 81 3.26 -11.15 27.14
CA GLN A 81 4.54 -10.97 27.85
C GLN A 81 4.65 -9.62 28.54
N ASP A 82 3.67 -8.73 28.35
CA ASP A 82 3.59 -7.42 28.98
C ASP A 82 2.39 -7.40 29.93
N ASN A 83 2.42 -6.52 30.93
CA ASN A 83 1.30 -6.30 31.87
C ASN A 83 0.64 -4.94 31.68
N HIS A 84 0.94 -4.28 30.56
CA HIS A 84 0.41 -2.95 30.24
C HIS A 84 -1.06 -3.01 29.80
N LEU A 85 -1.93 -2.22 30.45
CA LEU A 85 -3.30 -2.02 30.01
C LEU A 85 -3.41 -0.62 29.38
N GLY A 86 -3.48 -0.62 28.04
CA GLY A 86 -3.48 0.59 27.23
C GLY A 86 -4.79 0.85 26.52
N ILE A 87 -5.01 2.10 26.15
CA ILE A 87 -6.13 2.52 25.30
C ILE A 87 -5.57 3.14 24.02
N SER A 88 -6.17 2.84 22.89
CA SER A 88 -5.75 3.41 21.60
C SER A 88 -5.63 4.93 21.65
N GLN A 89 -4.50 5.48 21.24
CA GLN A 89 -4.29 6.94 21.15
C GLN A 89 -5.20 7.63 20.13
N LYS A 90 -5.90 6.86 19.30
CA LYS A 90 -6.87 7.40 18.33
C LYS A 90 -8.21 7.79 18.97
N ILE A 91 -8.50 7.35 20.19
CA ILE A 91 -9.66 7.76 20.96
C ILE A 91 -9.36 9.16 21.50
N GLY A 92 -10.09 10.16 21.01
CA GLY A 92 -9.73 11.57 21.18
C GLY A 92 -10.00 12.15 22.57
N SER A 93 -11.08 11.71 23.27
CA SER A 93 -11.43 12.25 24.59
C SER A 93 -10.57 11.63 25.71
N PRO A 94 -9.86 12.47 26.49
CA PRO A 94 -9.10 12.00 27.65
C PRO A 94 -9.98 11.34 28.71
N GLU A 95 -11.17 11.89 28.94
CA GLU A 95 -12.16 11.40 29.94
C GLU A 95 -12.65 10.00 29.53
N LEU A 96 -13.01 9.83 28.27
CA LEU A 96 -13.44 8.54 27.73
C LEU A 96 -12.32 7.51 27.78
N ARG A 97 -11.08 7.91 27.50
CA ARG A 97 -9.93 7.00 27.62
C ARG A 97 -9.71 6.51 29.05
N GLU A 98 -9.94 7.37 30.05
CA GLU A 98 -9.81 6.96 31.45
C GLU A 98 -10.94 6.00 31.86
N GLN A 99 -12.20 6.30 31.49
CA GLN A 99 -13.32 5.38 31.71
C GLN A 99 -13.10 4.00 31.09
N LEU A 100 -12.64 3.98 29.83
CA LEU A 100 -12.32 2.73 29.13
C LEU A 100 -11.14 1.98 29.78
N ARG A 101 -10.17 2.71 30.34
CA ARG A 101 -9.04 2.11 31.06
C ARG A 101 -9.52 1.44 32.37
N GLU A 102 -10.37 2.09 33.14
CA GLU A 102 -10.96 1.53 34.35
C GLU A 102 -11.79 0.28 34.04
N ARG A 103 -12.62 0.32 32.99
CA ARG A 103 -13.39 -0.84 32.52
C ARG A 103 -12.47 -2.00 32.14
N LEU A 104 -11.46 -1.74 31.32
CA LEU A 104 -10.49 -2.75 30.89
C LEU A 104 -9.72 -3.34 32.08
N THR A 105 -9.31 -2.51 33.03
CA THR A 105 -8.61 -2.95 34.26
C THR A 105 -9.47 -3.91 35.08
N ARG A 106 -10.73 -3.57 35.26
CA ARG A 106 -11.71 -4.42 35.99
C ARG A 106 -11.94 -5.75 35.26
N LEU A 107 -12.22 -5.71 33.95
CA LEU A 107 -12.51 -6.90 33.15
C LEU A 107 -11.28 -7.81 32.95
N ALA A 108 -10.09 -7.24 32.87
CA ALA A 108 -8.84 -8.01 32.83
C ALA A 108 -8.52 -8.70 34.16
N GLY A 109 -9.20 -8.32 35.28
CA GLY A 109 -8.96 -8.88 36.60
C GLY A 109 -7.70 -8.33 37.30
N LYS A 110 -7.32 -7.09 36.99
CA LYS A 110 -6.22 -6.41 37.68
C LYS A 110 -6.77 -5.76 38.95
N VAL A 111 -6.27 -6.20 40.09
CA VAL A 111 -6.59 -5.64 41.41
C VAL A 111 -5.50 -4.64 41.79
N GLU A 112 -5.90 -3.48 42.32
CA GLU A 112 -4.97 -2.46 42.78
C GLU A 112 -4.14 -2.96 43.95
N GLY A 113 -2.82 -2.80 43.87
CA GLY A 113 -1.90 -3.29 44.90
C GLY A 113 -1.43 -4.74 44.77
N GLU A 114 -1.98 -5.53 43.85
CA GLU A 114 -1.54 -6.91 43.59
C GLU A 114 -0.70 -7.05 42.30
N PRO A 115 0.26 -8.00 42.26
CA PRO A 115 1.03 -8.29 41.04
C PRO A 115 0.10 -8.84 39.94
N TYR A 116 -0.09 -8.11 38.86
CA TYR A 116 -0.89 -8.58 37.74
C TYR A 116 -0.03 -9.38 36.75
N THR A 117 -0.40 -10.63 36.49
CA THR A 117 0.30 -11.56 35.60
C THR A 117 -0.58 -12.06 34.45
N GLY A 118 -1.72 -11.44 34.23
CA GLY A 118 -2.72 -11.90 33.26
C GLY A 118 -2.44 -11.52 31.79
N GLY A 119 -1.30 -10.92 31.49
CA GLY A 119 -0.95 -10.37 30.19
C GLY A 119 -1.58 -9.00 29.92
N GLY A 120 -0.89 -8.17 29.16
CA GLY A 120 -1.37 -6.83 28.80
C GLY A 120 -2.45 -6.85 27.72
N PHE A 121 -3.23 -5.77 27.68
CA PHE A 121 -4.24 -5.55 26.64
C PHE A 121 -4.22 -4.10 26.17
N ILE A 122 -4.39 -3.89 24.87
CA ILE A 122 -4.60 -2.56 24.29
C ILE A 122 -6.00 -2.52 23.67
N LEU A 123 -6.86 -1.62 24.16
CA LEU A 123 -8.19 -1.42 23.62
C LEU A 123 -8.11 -0.69 22.28
N ARG A 124 -8.76 -1.26 21.26
CA ARG A 124 -8.80 -0.72 19.89
C ARG A 124 -9.89 0.36 19.78
N THR A 125 -9.81 1.20 18.73
CA THR A 125 -10.78 2.28 18.48
C THR A 125 -12.21 1.78 18.24
N ASN A 126 -12.39 0.60 17.67
CA ASN A 126 -13.71 0.00 17.43
C ASN A 126 -14.37 -0.58 18.71
N ALA A 127 -13.69 -0.52 19.84
CA ALA A 127 -14.21 -0.97 21.13
C ALA A 127 -14.79 0.18 21.98
N GLU A 128 -14.87 1.40 21.43
CA GLU A 128 -15.34 2.59 22.13
C GLU A 128 -16.76 2.43 22.68
N GLU A 129 -17.66 1.84 21.88
CA GLU A 129 -19.06 1.58 22.22
C GLU A 129 -19.35 0.13 22.64
N ALA A 130 -18.30 -0.71 22.74
CA ALA A 130 -18.48 -2.12 23.07
C ALA A 130 -19.02 -2.34 24.48
N SER A 131 -19.84 -3.39 24.67
CA SER A 131 -20.34 -3.78 25.98
C SER A 131 -19.24 -4.46 26.82
N ASP A 132 -19.47 -4.55 28.16
CA ASP A 132 -18.56 -5.27 29.05
C ASP A 132 -18.50 -6.76 28.72
N GLU A 133 -19.61 -7.36 28.26
CA GLU A 133 -19.69 -8.75 27.83
C GLU A 133 -18.81 -9.00 26.60
N GLU A 134 -18.92 -8.15 25.58
CA GLU A 134 -18.10 -8.25 24.37
C GLU A 134 -16.59 -8.12 24.66
N LEU A 135 -16.23 -7.21 25.56
CA LEU A 135 -14.84 -7.06 26.00
C LEU A 135 -14.33 -8.27 26.78
N ALA A 136 -15.16 -8.81 27.68
CA ALA A 136 -14.81 -10.01 28.46
C ALA A 136 -14.65 -11.24 27.57
N ASP A 137 -15.51 -11.42 26.58
CA ASP A 137 -15.43 -12.50 25.59
C ASP A 137 -14.15 -12.40 24.77
N ASP A 138 -13.77 -11.21 24.31
CA ASP A 138 -12.52 -11.01 23.55
C ASP A 138 -11.28 -11.27 24.43
N ILE A 139 -11.29 -10.87 25.69
CA ILE A 139 -10.24 -11.19 26.67
C ILE A 139 -10.11 -12.73 26.84
N ALA A 140 -11.22 -13.41 27.07
CA ALA A 140 -11.24 -14.85 27.28
C ALA A 140 -10.70 -15.60 26.04
N TYR A 141 -11.17 -15.18 24.86
CA TYR A 141 -10.69 -15.72 23.59
C TYR A 141 -9.17 -15.53 23.40
N LEU A 142 -8.67 -14.32 23.59
CA LEU A 142 -7.25 -14.00 23.40
C LEU A 142 -6.35 -14.78 24.37
N ARG A 143 -6.76 -14.94 25.62
CA ARG A 143 -6.06 -15.77 26.60
C ARG A 143 -6.05 -17.24 26.21
N LYS A 144 -7.18 -17.77 25.76
CA LYS A 144 -7.29 -19.16 25.26
C LYS A 144 -6.40 -19.40 24.05
N THR A 145 -6.38 -18.47 23.11
CA THR A 145 -5.53 -18.52 21.93
C THR A 145 -4.05 -18.57 22.32
N TRP A 146 -3.62 -17.69 23.23
CA TRP A 146 -2.25 -17.69 23.71
C TRP A 146 -1.88 -18.97 24.45
N ALA A 147 -2.76 -19.50 25.29
CA ALA A 147 -2.54 -20.77 25.97
C ALA A 147 -2.29 -21.90 24.99
N GLY A 148 -3.10 -21.99 23.91
CA GLY A 148 -2.90 -22.99 22.85
C GLY A 148 -1.61 -22.79 22.05
N ILE A 149 -1.18 -21.54 21.80
CA ILE A 149 0.11 -21.26 21.15
C ILE A 149 1.26 -21.74 22.05
N ARG A 150 1.21 -21.42 23.32
CA ARG A 150 2.24 -21.82 24.30
C ARG A 150 2.35 -23.33 24.45
N GLU A 151 1.23 -24.03 24.49
CA GLU A 151 1.19 -25.49 24.52
C GLU A 151 1.87 -26.11 23.28
N ARG A 152 1.50 -25.61 22.08
CA ARG A 152 2.14 -26.04 20.83
C ARG A 152 3.63 -25.71 20.78
N ALA A 153 4.05 -24.56 21.31
CA ALA A 153 5.46 -24.20 21.37
C ALA A 153 6.33 -25.19 22.20
N HIS A 154 5.72 -25.80 23.21
CA HIS A 154 6.42 -26.82 24.01
C HIS A 154 6.48 -28.22 23.38
N THR A 155 5.57 -28.52 22.46
CA THR A 155 5.42 -29.85 21.85
C THR A 155 5.94 -29.93 20.41
N SER A 156 6.09 -28.79 19.73
CA SER A 156 6.47 -28.73 18.31
C SER A 156 7.98 -28.59 18.12
N ALA A 157 8.48 -29.12 17.00
CA ALA A 157 9.87 -28.91 16.57
C ALA A 157 10.13 -27.46 16.16
N PRO A 158 11.39 -26.96 16.28
CA PRO A 158 11.76 -25.67 15.71
C PRO A 158 11.40 -25.55 14.21
N GLY A 159 11.06 -24.36 13.75
CA GLY A 159 10.59 -24.11 12.39
C GLY A 159 9.11 -24.43 12.14
N THR A 160 8.37 -24.89 13.16
CA THR A 160 6.93 -25.18 13.03
C THR A 160 6.09 -23.92 13.21
N LEU A 161 5.06 -23.75 12.34
CA LEU A 161 4.07 -22.69 12.46
C LEU A 161 3.13 -22.97 13.64
N LEU A 162 3.24 -22.18 14.70
CA LEU A 162 2.44 -22.36 15.92
C LEU A 162 1.06 -21.74 15.83
N HIS A 163 0.94 -20.62 15.14
CA HIS A 163 -0.31 -19.87 14.96
C HIS A 163 -0.26 -19.09 13.66
N GLN A 164 -1.33 -19.14 12.91
CA GLN A 164 -1.52 -18.32 11.72
C GLN A 164 -2.54 -17.22 12.05
N ASP A 165 -2.18 -15.99 11.71
CA ASP A 165 -3.14 -14.87 11.81
C ASP A 165 -4.31 -15.08 10.83
N LEU A 166 -5.38 -14.37 11.05
CA LEU A 166 -6.59 -14.47 10.26
C LEU A 166 -6.32 -14.24 8.76
N THR A 167 -6.95 -15.05 7.94
CA THR A 167 -6.98 -14.85 6.49
C THR A 167 -7.57 -13.49 6.13
N LEU A 168 -7.37 -13.04 4.89
CA LEU A 168 -7.93 -11.77 4.42
C LEU A 168 -9.46 -11.75 4.58
N ALA A 169 -10.15 -12.82 4.24
CA ALA A 169 -11.60 -12.93 4.32
C ALA A 169 -12.12 -12.87 5.77
N GLU A 170 -11.43 -13.56 6.69
CA GLU A 170 -11.74 -13.50 8.13
C GLU A 170 -11.49 -12.11 8.70
N ARG A 171 -10.38 -11.46 8.30
CA ARG A 171 -10.11 -10.06 8.71
C ARG A 171 -11.16 -9.09 8.18
N VAL A 172 -11.62 -9.26 6.94
CA VAL A 172 -12.69 -8.45 6.37
C VAL A 172 -13.97 -8.63 7.19
N LEU A 173 -14.34 -9.87 7.53
CA LEU A 173 -15.52 -10.15 8.35
C LEU A 173 -15.38 -9.55 9.75
N ARG A 174 -14.22 -9.67 10.39
CA ARG A 174 -13.99 -9.14 11.74
C ARG A 174 -13.95 -7.61 11.79
N ASP A 175 -13.21 -6.98 10.84
CA ASP A 175 -12.86 -5.57 10.94
C ASP A 175 -13.73 -4.65 10.07
N LEU A 176 -14.32 -5.16 8.97
CA LEU A 176 -15.07 -4.35 8.01
C LEU A 176 -16.59 -4.53 8.09
N ALA A 177 -17.08 -5.70 8.52
CA ALA A 177 -18.50 -5.90 8.71
C ALA A 177 -18.99 -5.04 9.90
N ASN A 178 -19.95 -4.16 9.64
CA ASN A 178 -20.57 -3.27 10.60
C ASN A 178 -22.08 -3.19 10.35
N ASP A 179 -22.80 -2.35 11.07
CA ASP A 179 -24.25 -2.23 10.95
C ASP A 179 -24.69 -1.67 9.59
N GLU A 180 -23.87 -0.88 8.94
CA GLU A 180 -24.11 -0.36 7.57
C GLU A 180 -23.91 -1.44 6.50
N THR A 181 -23.28 -2.57 6.82
CA THR A 181 -23.08 -3.69 5.89
C THR A 181 -24.38 -4.45 5.73
N ALA A 182 -25.00 -4.35 4.56
CA ALA A 182 -26.25 -5.05 4.26
C ALA A 182 -26.02 -6.54 3.98
N THR A 183 -25.02 -6.86 3.13
CA THR A 183 -24.79 -8.23 2.64
C THR A 183 -23.31 -8.47 2.36
N ILE A 184 -22.83 -9.67 2.64
CA ILE A 184 -21.49 -10.16 2.30
C ILE A 184 -21.68 -11.41 1.43
N ARG A 185 -21.36 -11.32 0.15
CA ARG A 185 -21.54 -12.40 -0.82
C ARG A 185 -20.24 -13.13 -1.11
N ILE A 186 -20.30 -14.44 -1.14
CA ILE A 186 -19.16 -15.34 -1.32
C ILE A 186 -19.57 -16.42 -2.32
N ASP A 187 -18.81 -16.58 -3.40
CA ASP A 187 -19.08 -17.56 -4.46
C ASP A 187 -18.51 -18.95 -4.14
N SER A 188 -17.49 -19.05 -3.30
CA SER A 188 -16.97 -20.33 -2.84
C SER A 188 -17.79 -20.88 -1.67
N LYS A 189 -18.46 -22.02 -1.88
CA LYS A 189 -19.21 -22.71 -0.84
C LYS A 189 -18.35 -23.07 0.37
N LEU A 190 -17.12 -23.55 0.14
CA LEU A 190 -16.17 -23.92 1.19
C LEU A 190 -15.79 -22.69 2.04
N GLN A 191 -15.48 -21.57 1.40
CA GLN A 191 -15.15 -20.32 2.10
C GLN A 191 -16.37 -19.75 2.84
N HIS A 192 -17.57 -19.87 2.27
CA HIS A 192 -18.79 -19.44 2.94
C HIS A 192 -19.05 -20.24 4.23
N GLU A 193 -18.93 -21.57 4.20
CA GLU A 193 -19.07 -22.44 5.37
C GLU A 193 -18.00 -22.13 6.44
N HIS A 194 -16.75 -21.94 6.01
CA HIS A 194 -15.65 -21.56 6.88
C HIS A 194 -15.90 -20.20 7.58
N LEU A 195 -16.25 -19.18 6.80
CA LEU A 195 -16.53 -17.83 7.34
C LEU A 195 -17.79 -17.80 8.20
N ARG A 196 -18.79 -18.64 7.92
CA ARG A 196 -19.95 -18.79 8.78
C ARG A 196 -19.59 -19.37 10.15
N SER A 197 -18.73 -20.40 10.18
CA SER A 197 -18.25 -20.99 11.42
C SER A 197 -17.38 -20.01 12.20
N PHE A 198 -16.47 -19.30 11.51
CA PHE A 198 -15.67 -18.25 12.08
C PHE A 198 -16.53 -17.10 12.63
N GLY A 199 -17.52 -16.64 11.86
CA GLY A 199 -18.42 -15.57 12.26
C GLY A 199 -19.26 -15.92 13.48
N ALA A 200 -19.73 -17.16 13.59
CA ALA A 200 -20.48 -17.62 14.76
C ALA A 200 -19.65 -17.56 16.05
N ALA A 201 -18.33 -17.78 15.93
CA ALA A 201 -17.40 -17.72 17.07
C ALA A 201 -16.93 -16.30 17.44
N TYR A 202 -16.81 -15.40 16.43
CA TYR A 202 -16.11 -14.10 16.61
C TYR A 202 -16.93 -12.86 16.29
N THR A 203 -17.90 -12.97 15.39
CA THR A 203 -18.73 -11.86 14.90
C THR A 203 -20.16 -12.28 14.69
N PRO A 204 -20.89 -12.76 15.73
CA PRO A 204 -22.24 -13.33 15.59
C PRO A 204 -23.21 -12.37 14.90
N GLY A 205 -23.09 -11.05 15.15
CA GLY A 205 -23.88 -10.02 14.48
C GLY A 205 -23.67 -9.90 12.97
N ALA A 206 -22.59 -10.44 12.41
CA ALA A 206 -22.32 -10.41 10.96
C ALA A 206 -22.71 -11.71 10.24
N VAL A 207 -22.98 -12.79 10.95
CA VAL A 207 -23.28 -14.11 10.36
C VAL A 207 -24.49 -14.09 9.44
N HIS A 208 -25.56 -13.40 9.84
CA HIS A 208 -26.80 -13.31 9.05
C HIS A 208 -26.63 -12.51 7.75
N LYS A 209 -25.54 -11.72 7.62
CA LYS A 209 -25.20 -10.96 6.42
C LYS A 209 -24.43 -11.78 5.39
N LEU A 210 -23.89 -12.94 5.79
CA LEU A 210 -23.17 -13.85 4.90
C LEU A 210 -24.16 -14.58 3.98
N GLN A 211 -23.92 -14.50 2.68
CA GLN A 211 -24.72 -15.18 1.67
C GLN A 211 -23.83 -15.93 0.69
N HIS A 212 -24.15 -17.21 0.46
CA HIS A 212 -23.51 -17.95 -0.61
C HIS A 212 -24.10 -17.49 -1.94
N TYR A 213 -23.23 -17.08 -2.86
CA TYR A 213 -23.61 -16.74 -4.23
C TYR A 213 -23.46 -17.95 -5.13
N SER A 214 -24.58 -18.41 -5.71
CA SER A 214 -24.64 -19.57 -6.60
C SER A 214 -25.12 -19.23 -8.02
N GLY A 215 -25.05 -17.92 -8.40
CA GLY A 215 -25.44 -17.48 -9.73
C GLY A 215 -24.46 -17.96 -10.81
N GLU A 216 -24.94 -18.11 -12.05
CA GLU A 216 -24.11 -18.52 -13.18
C GLU A 216 -23.07 -17.46 -13.60
N ARG A 217 -23.40 -16.18 -13.44
CA ARG A 217 -22.49 -15.09 -13.78
C ARG A 217 -21.40 -14.95 -12.70
N PRO A 218 -20.11 -14.88 -13.05
CA PRO A 218 -19.05 -14.66 -12.07
C PRO A 218 -19.33 -13.42 -11.20
N ILE A 219 -19.04 -13.50 -9.90
CA ILE A 219 -19.39 -12.45 -8.94
C ILE A 219 -18.68 -11.13 -9.24
N PHE A 220 -17.45 -11.19 -9.76
CA PHE A 220 -16.69 -9.98 -10.15
C PHE A 220 -17.33 -9.29 -11.36
N ASP A 221 -17.80 -10.06 -12.34
CA ASP A 221 -18.54 -9.52 -13.50
C ASP A 221 -19.89 -8.92 -13.09
N LEU A 222 -20.58 -9.55 -12.11
CA LEU A 222 -21.84 -9.03 -11.62
C LEU A 222 -21.73 -7.63 -11.01
N TYR A 223 -20.61 -7.35 -10.38
CA TYR A 223 -20.34 -6.06 -9.72
C TYR A 223 -19.34 -5.17 -10.46
N ASN A 224 -18.95 -5.54 -11.69
CA ASN A 224 -17.96 -4.83 -12.50
C ASN A 224 -16.63 -4.56 -11.78
N ILE A 225 -16.17 -5.51 -10.94
CA ILE A 225 -14.95 -5.32 -10.10
C ILE A 225 -13.70 -5.19 -10.97
N ASP A 226 -13.57 -6.01 -12.03
CA ASP A 226 -12.42 -5.94 -12.93
C ASP A 226 -12.33 -4.61 -13.67
N GLU A 227 -13.48 -4.04 -14.05
CA GLU A 227 -13.53 -2.70 -14.65
C GLU A 227 -13.12 -1.61 -13.64
N GLU A 228 -13.58 -1.70 -12.39
CA GLU A 228 -13.17 -0.75 -11.34
C GLU A 228 -11.66 -0.86 -11.02
N ILE A 229 -11.09 -2.08 -11.04
CA ILE A 229 -9.64 -2.29 -10.88
C ILE A 229 -8.89 -1.66 -12.05
N ARG A 230 -9.31 -1.90 -13.29
CA ARG A 230 -8.68 -1.32 -14.49
C ARG A 230 -8.72 0.20 -14.46
N ARG A 231 -9.84 0.80 -14.08
CA ARG A 231 -9.96 2.26 -13.89
C ARG A 231 -9.07 2.78 -12.77
N ALA A 232 -8.93 2.00 -11.69
CA ALA A 232 -8.05 2.38 -10.58
C ALA A 232 -6.55 2.29 -10.92
N LEU A 233 -6.16 1.58 -11.97
CA LEU A 233 -4.79 1.56 -12.50
C LEU A 233 -4.52 2.69 -13.50
N GLY A 234 -5.56 3.32 -14.05
CA GLY A 234 -5.44 4.43 -14.98
C GLY A 234 -5.08 5.74 -14.29
N ARG A 235 -4.40 6.65 -14.98
CA ARG A 235 -4.06 7.99 -14.48
C ARG A 235 -5.29 8.88 -14.33
N ARG A 236 -6.23 8.79 -15.27
CA ARG A 236 -7.41 9.65 -15.38
C ARG A 236 -8.61 9.07 -14.63
N VAL A 237 -9.29 9.93 -13.88
CA VAL A 237 -10.52 9.61 -13.14
C VAL A 237 -11.60 10.60 -13.55
N GLU A 238 -12.66 10.11 -14.16
CA GLU A 238 -13.78 10.95 -14.59
C GLU A 238 -14.64 11.37 -13.39
N LEU A 239 -15.06 12.63 -13.41
CA LEU A 239 -16.03 13.19 -12.48
C LEU A 239 -17.43 13.21 -13.11
N LYS A 240 -18.47 13.14 -12.29
CA LYS A 240 -19.86 13.15 -12.80
C LYS A 240 -20.25 14.46 -13.50
N SER A 241 -19.61 15.55 -13.10
CA SER A 241 -19.77 16.88 -13.72
C SER A 241 -19.19 16.98 -15.12
N GLY A 242 -18.40 16.00 -15.58
CA GLY A 242 -17.65 16.05 -16.85
C GLY A 242 -16.22 16.57 -16.68
N GLY A 243 -15.83 16.99 -15.49
CA GLY A 243 -14.43 17.20 -15.12
C GLY A 243 -13.69 15.89 -14.92
N TYR A 244 -12.40 15.96 -14.60
CA TYR A 244 -11.59 14.78 -14.34
C TYR A 244 -10.40 15.09 -13.44
N LEU A 245 -9.87 14.04 -12.81
CA LEU A 245 -8.61 14.08 -12.07
C LEU A 245 -7.51 13.40 -12.89
N ILE A 246 -6.29 13.91 -12.78
CA ILE A 246 -5.07 13.20 -13.18
C ILE A 246 -4.30 12.85 -11.91
N ILE A 247 -4.00 11.57 -11.72
CA ILE A 247 -3.28 11.07 -10.56
C ILE A 247 -1.96 10.49 -11.04
N ASP A 248 -0.86 11.08 -10.60
CA ASP A 248 0.49 10.64 -10.89
C ASP A 248 1.23 10.27 -9.61
N GLN A 249 1.81 9.09 -9.61
CA GLN A 249 2.67 8.58 -8.54
C GLN A 249 4.12 8.74 -8.94
N THR A 250 4.87 9.54 -8.19
CA THR A 250 6.32 9.64 -8.33
C THR A 250 7.01 8.74 -7.31
N GLU A 251 8.34 8.72 -7.28
CA GLU A 251 9.11 7.96 -6.30
C GLU A 251 8.76 8.34 -4.85
N ALA A 252 8.61 9.63 -4.55
CA ALA A 252 8.47 10.14 -3.19
C ALA A 252 7.05 10.61 -2.83
N LEU A 253 6.26 11.08 -3.80
CA LEU A 253 4.96 11.69 -3.56
C LEU A 253 3.93 11.33 -4.63
N THR A 254 2.66 11.65 -4.37
CA THR A 254 1.57 11.57 -5.34
C THR A 254 1.07 12.96 -5.65
N THR A 255 0.90 13.28 -6.91
CA THR A 255 0.26 14.53 -7.38
C THR A 255 -1.11 14.23 -7.95
N ILE A 256 -2.05 15.13 -7.69
CA ILE A 256 -3.43 15.03 -8.17
C ILE A 256 -3.83 16.38 -8.74
N ASP A 257 -4.08 16.43 -10.04
CA ASP A 257 -4.50 17.61 -10.76
C ASP A 257 -6.00 17.52 -11.07
N VAL A 258 -6.75 18.61 -10.83
CA VAL A 258 -8.19 18.70 -11.02
C VAL A 258 -8.51 19.56 -12.24
N ASN A 259 -9.26 18.99 -13.19
CA ASN A 259 -9.62 19.63 -14.44
C ASN A 259 -11.14 19.75 -14.62
N THR A 260 -11.63 20.86 -15.15
CA THR A 260 -13.04 21.05 -15.50
C THR A 260 -13.49 20.22 -16.71
N GLY A 261 -12.54 19.79 -17.57
CA GLY A 261 -12.86 19.14 -18.84
C GLY A 261 -13.61 20.09 -19.80
N GLY A 262 -14.55 19.54 -20.53
CA GLY A 262 -15.44 20.30 -21.42
C GLY A 262 -16.66 20.90 -20.73
N PHE A 263 -16.78 20.82 -19.42
CA PHE A 263 -17.92 21.31 -18.67
C PHE A 263 -17.83 22.82 -18.49
N VAL A 264 -18.56 23.55 -19.36
CA VAL A 264 -18.77 24.96 -19.21
C VAL A 264 -20.18 25.17 -18.68
N GLY A 265 -20.30 25.34 -17.36
CA GLY A 265 -21.57 25.58 -16.68
C GLY A 265 -22.26 26.85 -17.22
N ALA A 266 -23.56 26.81 -17.37
CA ALA A 266 -24.34 27.67 -18.22
C ALA A 266 -24.45 29.14 -17.80
N ARG A 267 -24.05 29.59 -16.60
CA ARG A 267 -24.24 30.98 -16.16
C ARG A 267 -23.20 31.60 -15.25
N ASN A 268 -22.39 30.81 -14.56
CA ASN A 268 -21.35 31.35 -13.69
C ASN A 268 -20.14 30.37 -13.65
N PHE A 269 -19.01 30.86 -14.14
CA PHE A 269 -17.77 30.09 -14.19
C PHE A 269 -17.26 29.71 -12.79
N ASP A 270 -17.37 30.63 -11.82
CA ASP A 270 -16.96 30.39 -10.42
C ASP A 270 -17.79 29.30 -9.77
N ASP A 271 -19.11 29.23 -10.00
CA ASP A 271 -19.96 28.16 -9.49
C ASP A 271 -19.62 26.79 -10.10
N THR A 272 -19.19 26.78 -11.36
CA THR A 272 -18.75 25.56 -12.03
C THR A 272 -17.47 25.03 -11.40
N ILE A 273 -16.47 25.89 -11.22
CA ILE A 273 -15.21 25.56 -10.54
C ILE A 273 -15.49 25.03 -9.14
N PHE A 274 -16.28 25.74 -8.37
CA PHE A 274 -16.63 25.37 -7.01
C PHE A 274 -17.27 23.98 -6.92
N LYS A 275 -18.24 23.69 -7.77
CA LYS A 275 -18.90 22.37 -7.84
C LYS A 275 -17.95 21.27 -8.26
N THR A 276 -17.10 21.54 -9.26
CA THR A 276 -16.09 20.57 -9.71
C THR A 276 -15.09 20.26 -8.59
N ASN A 277 -14.62 21.28 -7.86
CA ASN A 277 -13.69 21.09 -6.74
C ASN A 277 -14.33 20.34 -5.56
N LEU A 278 -15.62 20.59 -5.26
CA LEU A 278 -16.35 19.82 -4.23
C LEU A 278 -16.47 18.34 -4.62
N GLU A 279 -16.78 18.06 -5.89
CA GLU A 279 -16.83 16.69 -6.38
C GLU A 279 -15.45 16.04 -6.39
N ALA A 280 -14.41 16.78 -6.80
CA ALA A 280 -13.02 16.34 -6.79
C ALA A 280 -12.56 15.94 -5.39
N ALA A 281 -12.92 16.72 -4.34
CA ALA A 281 -12.59 16.41 -2.96
C ALA A 281 -13.08 15.02 -2.53
N GLY A 282 -14.33 14.67 -2.90
CA GLY A 282 -14.90 13.36 -2.66
C GLY A 282 -14.23 12.25 -3.47
N ALA A 283 -13.97 12.51 -4.75
CA ALA A 283 -13.32 11.57 -5.65
C ALA A 283 -11.87 11.29 -5.22
N ILE A 284 -11.09 12.32 -4.86
CA ILE A 284 -9.71 12.18 -4.37
C ILE A 284 -9.69 11.28 -3.13
N ALA A 285 -10.51 11.57 -2.13
CA ALA A 285 -10.57 10.76 -0.91
C ALA A 285 -10.92 9.29 -1.19
N ARG A 286 -11.81 9.01 -2.17
CA ARG A 286 -12.12 7.65 -2.62
C ARG A 286 -10.93 7.00 -3.31
N GLN A 287 -10.24 7.71 -4.22
CA GLN A 287 -9.09 7.17 -4.97
C GLN A 287 -7.90 6.88 -4.06
N LEU A 288 -7.63 7.70 -3.06
CA LEU A 288 -6.59 7.46 -2.07
C LEU A 288 -6.80 6.12 -1.34
N ARG A 289 -8.05 5.79 -0.96
CA ARG A 289 -8.39 4.51 -0.35
C ARG A 289 -8.32 3.35 -1.35
N LEU A 290 -8.95 3.49 -2.52
CA LEU A 290 -9.06 2.45 -3.53
C LEU A 290 -7.68 2.02 -4.05
N ARG A 291 -6.82 2.99 -4.37
CA ARG A 291 -5.45 2.77 -4.87
C ARG A 291 -4.43 2.56 -3.74
N ASN A 292 -4.84 2.69 -2.49
CA ASN A 292 -3.98 2.67 -1.31
C ASN A 292 -2.78 3.62 -1.44
N LEU A 293 -3.00 4.83 -1.94
CA LEU A 293 -1.97 5.86 -2.05
C LEU A 293 -1.60 6.38 -0.68
N GLY A 294 -0.31 6.48 -0.38
CA GLY A 294 0.20 6.92 0.91
C GLY A 294 1.52 7.69 0.79
N GLY A 295 1.91 8.33 1.85
CA GLY A 295 3.03 9.28 1.88
C GLY A 295 2.54 10.70 1.72
N ILE A 296 3.32 11.54 1.06
CA ILE A 296 2.96 12.93 0.74
C ILE A 296 2.06 12.92 -0.49
N VAL A 297 0.96 13.67 -0.44
CA VAL A 297 0.04 13.86 -1.55
C VAL A 297 -0.19 15.36 -1.73
N ILE A 298 -0.06 15.83 -2.94
CA ILE A 298 -0.31 17.22 -3.35
C ILE A 298 -1.53 17.21 -4.27
N ALA A 299 -2.57 17.93 -3.89
CA ALA A 299 -3.76 18.12 -4.71
C ALA A 299 -3.80 19.56 -5.24
N ASP A 300 -3.86 19.68 -6.56
CA ASP A 300 -4.00 20.92 -7.29
C ASP A 300 -5.48 21.09 -7.67
N PHE A 301 -6.21 21.84 -6.84
CA PHE A 301 -7.60 22.18 -7.11
C PHE A 301 -7.64 23.34 -8.09
N ILE A 302 -8.71 23.40 -8.89
CA ILE A 302 -8.92 24.52 -9.81
C ILE A 302 -8.98 25.81 -9.01
N ASP A 303 -8.29 26.85 -9.47
CA ASP A 303 -8.18 28.13 -8.79
C ASP A 303 -9.54 28.72 -8.43
N MET A 304 -9.67 29.12 -7.16
CA MET A 304 -10.87 29.76 -6.61
C MET A 304 -10.52 31.14 -6.06
N THR A 305 -11.22 32.16 -6.55
CA THR A 305 -11.00 33.54 -6.14
C THR A 305 -11.61 33.85 -4.76
N ARG A 306 -12.63 33.08 -4.35
CA ARG A 306 -13.39 33.28 -3.11
C ARG A 306 -12.86 32.39 -1.99
N ALA A 307 -12.50 32.99 -0.86
CA ALA A 307 -12.02 32.28 0.34
C ALA A 307 -13.09 31.34 0.92
N ASP A 308 -14.38 31.73 0.91
CA ASP A 308 -15.45 30.87 1.38
C ASP A 308 -15.65 29.60 0.54
N HIS A 309 -15.35 29.64 -0.78
CA HIS A 309 -15.33 28.45 -1.60
C HIS A 309 -14.16 27.54 -1.25
N GLN A 310 -12.95 28.11 -1.01
CA GLN A 310 -11.77 27.33 -0.61
C GLN A 310 -12.03 26.63 0.74
N ASP A 311 -12.59 27.34 1.70
CA ASP A 311 -12.94 26.77 3.03
C ASP A 311 -13.96 25.64 2.91
N ALA A 312 -14.99 25.81 2.08
CA ALA A 312 -16.01 24.79 1.85
C ALA A 312 -15.44 23.53 1.18
N VAL A 313 -14.55 23.67 0.17
CA VAL A 313 -13.89 22.55 -0.49
C VAL A 313 -12.98 21.83 0.51
N LEU A 314 -12.22 22.55 1.31
CA LEU A 314 -11.35 21.97 2.34
C LEU A 314 -12.14 21.24 3.43
N ALA A 315 -13.27 21.80 3.87
CA ALA A 315 -14.17 21.16 4.82
C ALA A 315 -14.75 19.85 4.26
N GLU A 316 -15.23 19.86 3.01
CA GLU A 316 -15.74 18.64 2.35
C GLU A 316 -14.62 17.60 2.17
N PHE A 317 -13.42 18.02 1.79
CA PHE A 317 -12.27 17.13 1.65
C PHE A 317 -11.93 16.43 2.97
N ARG A 318 -11.83 17.20 4.07
CA ARG A 318 -11.61 16.65 5.42
C ARG A 318 -12.71 15.69 5.85
N LYS A 319 -13.97 16.02 5.57
CA LYS A 319 -15.14 15.16 5.85
C LYS A 319 -15.06 13.83 5.10
N GLN A 320 -14.67 13.83 3.82
CA GLN A 320 -14.53 12.61 3.03
C GLN A 320 -13.32 11.78 3.47
N LEU A 321 -12.22 12.42 3.87
CA LEU A 321 -11.05 11.74 4.42
C LEU A 321 -11.30 11.15 5.81
N ALA A 322 -12.21 11.69 6.61
CA ALA A 322 -12.59 11.13 7.91
C ALA A 322 -13.19 9.71 7.80
N ARG A 323 -13.70 9.33 6.63
CA ARG A 323 -14.15 7.96 6.35
C ARG A 323 -12.98 6.98 6.15
N ASP A 324 -11.74 7.46 6.04
CA ASP A 324 -10.56 6.63 5.91
C ASP A 324 -10.09 6.17 7.29
N ARG A 325 -9.90 4.85 7.44
CA ARG A 325 -9.35 4.25 8.67
C ARG A 325 -7.86 4.53 8.85
N VAL A 326 -7.18 4.92 7.77
CA VAL A 326 -5.77 5.28 7.80
C VAL A 326 -5.62 6.73 8.21
N ARG A 327 -4.68 7.00 9.12
CA ARG A 327 -4.40 8.36 9.59
C ARG A 327 -3.99 9.25 8.41
N THR A 328 -4.72 10.36 8.25
CA THR A 328 -4.46 11.43 7.29
C THR A 328 -4.25 12.75 8.03
N THR A 329 -3.43 13.62 7.48
CA THR A 329 -3.27 15.01 7.94
C THR A 329 -3.36 15.91 6.73
N VAL A 330 -4.18 16.96 6.79
CA VAL A 330 -4.44 17.89 5.68
C VAL A 330 -4.12 19.31 6.15
N SER A 331 -3.27 20.00 5.41
CA SER A 331 -3.03 21.45 5.57
C SER A 331 -4.20 22.27 4.97
N GLY A 332 -4.09 23.57 5.01
CA GLY A 332 -4.94 24.48 4.23
C GLY A 332 -4.42 24.62 2.80
N PHE A 333 -5.07 25.51 2.04
CA PHE A 333 -4.53 25.96 0.75
C PHE A 333 -3.21 26.71 0.95
N THR A 334 -2.22 26.37 0.16
CA THR A 334 -0.95 27.10 0.10
C THR A 334 -1.13 28.43 -0.67
N GLN A 335 -0.11 29.28 -0.69
CA GLN A 335 -0.11 30.50 -1.51
C GLN A 335 -0.22 30.21 -3.02
N LEU A 336 0.14 29.01 -3.44
CA LEU A 336 0.05 28.56 -4.84
C LEU A 336 -1.29 27.86 -5.15
N GLY A 337 -2.27 27.85 -4.22
CA GLY A 337 -3.56 27.19 -4.44
C GLY A 337 -3.55 25.67 -4.23
N LEU A 338 -2.42 25.09 -3.80
CA LEU A 338 -2.28 23.65 -3.60
C LEU A 338 -2.76 23.22 -2.20
N VAL A 339 -3.28 22.01 -2.09
CA VAL A 339 -3.57 21.38 -0.80
C VAL A 339 -2.58 20.25 -0.56
N GLU A 340 -1.81 20.39 0.51
CA GLU A 340 -0.85 19.39 0.96
C GLU A 340 -1.50 18.45 1.98
N MET A 341 -1.25 17.16 1.84
CA MET A 341 -1.68 16.19 2.82
C MET A 341 -0.69 15.06 2.98
N THR A 342 -0.79 14.36 4.09
CA THR A 342 -0.10 13.10 4.30
C THR A 342 -1.08 12.00 4.64
N ARG A 343 -0.83 10.80 4.12
CA ARG A 343 -1.55 9.58 4.46
C ARG A 343 -0.55 8.51 4.84
N LYS A 344 -0.71 7.88 6.00
CA LYS A 344 0.22 6.84 6.48
C LYS A 344 0.28 5.70 5.47
N ARG A 345 1.48 5.31 5.02
CA ARG A 345 1.67 4.09 4.21
C ARG A 345 1.47 2.86 5.09
N THR A 346 0.48 2.04 4.77
CA THR A 346 0.18 0.79 5.49
C THR A 346 0.65 -0.44 4.73
N ARG A 347 0.65 -0.36 3.40
CA ARG A 347 1.11 -1.37 2.43
C ARG A 347 1.39 -0.67 1.09
N GLU A 348 1.85 -1.41 0.11
CA GLU A 348 2.11 -0.90 -1.23
C GLU A 348 0.82 -0.44 -1.94
N SER A 349 0.96 0.45 -2.92
CA SER A 349 -0.19 0.91 -3.71
C SER A 349 -0.68 -0.19 -4.66
N LEU A 350 -1.93 -0.06 -5.11
CA LEU A 350 -2.54 -1.01 -6.05
C LEU A 350 -1.69 -1.20 -7.31
N ALA A 351 -1.13 -0.11 -7.84
CA ALA A 351 -0.28 -0.17 -9.02
C ALA A 351 1.02 -0.96 -8.76
N HIS A 352 1.67 -0.76 -7.62
CA HIS A 352 2.88 -1.53 -7.27
C HIS A 352 2.60 -3.03 -7.05
N MET A 353 1.37 -3.39 -6.63
CA MET A 353 1.00 -4.79 -6.44
C MET A 353 0.62 -5.50 -7.74
N LEU A 354 0.08 -4.78 -8.73
CA LEU A 354 -0.52 -5.37 -9.93
C LEU A 354 0.25 -5.06 -11.22
N CYS A 355 1.18 -4.11 -11.21
CA CYS A 355 1.91 -3.67 -12.39
C CYS A 355 3.43 -3.74 -12.17
N GLU A 356 4.15 -3.86 -13.26
CA GLU A 356 5.61 -3.75 -13.35
C GLU A 356 5.99 -2.57 -14.25
N SER A 357 7.25 -2.14 -14.19
CA SER A 357 7.74 -1.08 -15.09
C SER A 357 7.60 -1.49 -16.55
N CYS A 358 7.15 -0.56 -17.38
CA CYS A 358 7.02 -0.82 -18.82
C CYS A 358 8.39 -1.10 -19.44
N PRO A 359 8.63 -2.29 -20.04
CA PRO A 359 9.94 -2.63 -20.62
C PRO A 359 10.31 -1.79 -21.84
N THR A 360 9.32 -1.17 -22.50
CA THR A 360 9.56 -0.33 -23.68
C THR A 360 10.16 1.02 -23.35
N CYS A 361 9.68 1.68 -22.27
CA CYS A 361 10.13 3.02 -21.88
C CYS A 361 10.84 3.04 -20.52
N ASP A 362 11.04 1.88 -19.89
CA ASP A 362 11.64 1.75 -18.58
C ASP A 362 10.99 2.67 -17.51
N GLY A 363 9.65 2.75 -17.56
CA GLY A 363 8.86 3.60 -16.67
C GLY A 363 8.86 5.11 -16.99
N ARG A 364 9.57 5.56 -18.03
CA ARG A 364 9.63 6.99 -18.39
C ARG A 364 8.31 7.58 -18.90
N GLY A 365 7.41 6.73 -19.41
CA GLY A 365 6.12 7.16 -19.97
C GLY A 365 6.21 7.86 -21.33
N GLN A 366 7.40 8.06 -21.88
CA GLN A 366 7.68 8.71 -23.15
C GLN A 366 8.81 7.98 -23.89
N LEU A 367 8.76 8.05 -25.21
CA LEU A 367 9.79 7.54 -26.13
C LEU A 367 10.30 8.68 -27.00
N LYS A 368 11.53 8.57 -27.47
CA LYS A 368 12.02 9.44 -28.53
C LYS A 368 11.19 9.25 -29.80
N THR A 369 10.97 10.33 -30.54
CA THR A 369 10.34 10.23 -31.84
C THR A 369 11.28 9.50 -32.83
N ALA A 370 10.72 8.82 -33.82
CA ALA A 370 11.52 8.15 -34.86
C ALA A 370 12.56 9.11 -35.48
N ARG A 371 12.19 10.37 -35.72
CA ARG A 371 13.11 11.40 -36.21
C ARG A 371 14.30 11.66 -35.26
N SER A 372 14.04 11.71 -33.95
CA SER A 372 15.13 11.88 -32.96
C SER A 372 16.09 10.70 -32.98
N VAL A 373 15.55 9.49 -33.13
CA VAL A 373 16.38 8.26 -33.24
C VAL A 373 17.16 8.25 -34.54
N CYS A 374 16.59 8.70 -35.65
CA CYS A 374 17.33 8.87 -36.93
C CYS A 374 18.54 9.78 -36.75
N TYR A 375 18.39 10.89 -36.06
CA TYR A 375 19.53 11.79 -35.83
C TYR A 375 20.58 11.19 -34.84
N ASP A 376 20.16 10.38 -33.88
CA ASP A 376 21.10 9.65 -33.05
C ASP A 376 21.91 8.64 -33.90
N ILE A 377 21.25 7.90 -34.77
CA ILE A 377 21.89 6.96 -35.69
C ILE A 377 22.88 7.68 -36.60
N LEU A 378 22.50 8.77 -37.25
CA LEU A 378 23.38 9.53 -38.13
C LEU A 378 24.64 10.02 -37.40
N ARG A 379 24.49 10.51 -36.14
CA ARG A 379 25.62 10.92 -35.33
C ARG A 379 26.50 9.75 -34.92
N GLU A 380 25.91 8.60 -34.62
CA GLU A 380 26.67 7.41 -34.26
C GLU A 380 27.45 6.86 -35.45
N VAL A 381 26.81 6.73 -36.63
CA VAL A 381 27.53 6.33 -37.88
C VAL A 381 28.73 7.25 -38.16
N LEU A 382 28.55 8.57 -37.95
CA LEU A 382 29.65 9.54 -38.11
C LEU A 382 30.79 9.32 -37.10
N ARG A 383 30.47 8.95 -35.85
CA ARG A 383 31.45 8.63 -34.81
C ARG A 383 32.23 7.35 -35.16
N GLU A 384 31.50 6.30 -35.53
CA GLU A 384 32.05 5.02 -35.91
C GLU A 384 32.97 5.16 -37.16
N ALA A 385 32.56 5.94 -38.16
CA ALA A 385 33.35 6.21 -39.38
C ALA A 385 34.69 6.94 -39.11
N ARG A 386 34.81 7.64 -37.95
CA ARG A 386 36.07 8.28 -37.54
C ARG A 386 37.01 7.34 -36.79
N GLN A 387 36.48 6.27 -36.23
CA GLN A 387 37.25 5.30 -35.45
C GLN A 387 37.60 4.06 -36.22
N PHE A 388 36.74 3.65 -37.14
CA PHE A 388 36.85 2.40 -37.88
C PHE A 388 36.75 2.66 -39.39
N ASP A 389 37.31 1.79 -40.20
CA ASP A 389 37.31 1.86 -41.67
C ASP A 389 36.65 0.61 -42.28
N PRO A 390 35.31 0.35 -42.01
CA PRO A 390 34.59 -0.77 -42.62
C PRO A 390 34.36 -0.54 -44.12
N LYS A 391 33.95 -1.58 -44.82
CA LYS A 391 33.52 -1.46 -46.24
C LYS A 391 32.13 -0.86 -46.35
N GLU A 392 31.27 -1.15 -45.36
CA GLU A 392 29.86 -0.75 -45.31
C GLU A 392 29.40 -0.58 -43.87
N PHE A 393 28.50 0.37 -43.61
CA PHE A 393 27.76 0.48 -42.36
C PHE A 393 26.37 -0.09 -42.56
N ARG A 394 25.95 -1.03 -41.70
CA ARG A 394 24.57 -1.51 -41.70
C ARG A 394 23.88 -1.07 -40.43
N VAL A 395 22.86 -0.24 -40.61
CA VAL A 395 21.98 0.21 -39.50
C VAL A 395 20.84 -0.78 -39.36
N VAL A 396 20.69 -1.36 -38.20
CA VAL A 396 19.59 -2.24 -37.81
C VAL A 396 18.70 -1.44 -36.84
N ALA A 397 17.42 -1.25 -37.17
CA ALA A 397 16.51 -0.44 -36.33
C ALA A 397 15.05 -0.92 -36.45
N SER A 398 14.16 -0.34 -35.62
CA SER A 398 12.73 -0.60 -35.73
C SER A 398 12.15 -0.14 -37.08
N ALA A 399 11.05 -0.76 -37.51
CA ALA A 399 10.42 -0.47 -38.82
C ALA A 399 10.13 1.04 -39.01
N ALA A 400 9.58 1.72 -37.99
CA ALA A 400 9.26 3.15 -38.06
C ALA A 400 10.49 4.04 -38.26
N VAL A 401 11.63 3.67 -37.70
CA VAL A 401 12.90 4.40 -37.84
C VAL A 401 13.48 4.18 -39.24
N VAL A 402 13.47 2.94 -39.73
CA VAL A 402 13.95 2.61 -41.08
C VAL A 402 13.10 3.31 -42.15
N GLU A 403 11.76 3.30 -42.00
CA GLU A 403 10.85 4.01 -42.89
C GLU A 403 11.15 5.52 -42.91
N MET A 404 11.33 6.14 -41.75
CA MET A 404 11.70 7.55 -41.61
C MET A 404 13.05 7.87 -42.30
N LEU A 405 14.06 7.00 -42.16
CA LEU A 405 15.37 7.16 -42.84
C LEU A 405 15.29 7.00 -44.35
N LEU A 406 14.35 6.20 -44.86
CA LEU A 406 14.15 5.99 -46.30
C LEU A 406 13.32 7.08 -46.94
N ASP A 407 12.44 7.74 -46.19
CA ASP A 407 11.53 8.75 -46.72
C ASP A 407 11.97 10.18 -46.30
N GLU A 408 11.52 10.68 -45.15
CA GLU A 408 11.71 12.08 -44.77
C GLU A 408 13.20 12.45 -44.53
N GLU A 409 14.01 11.56 -43.98
CA GLU A 409 15.41 11.79 -43.65
C GLU A 409 16.37 11.20 -44.69
N SER A 410 15.87 10.80 -45.86
CA SER A 410 16.67 10.15 -46.92
C SER A 410 17.81 11.01 -47.44
N GLN A 411 17.60 12.35 -47.54
CA GLN A 411 18.65 13.27 -47.97
C GLN A 411 19.80 13.37 -46.95
N HIS A 412 19.50 13.34 -45.67
CA HIS A 412 20.50 13.36 -44.59
C HIS A 412 21.31 12.06 -44.59
N LEU A 413 20.65 10.94 -44.80
CA LEU A 413 21.31 9.62 -44.91
C LEU A 413 22.25 9.57 -46.12
N ALA A 414 21.77 10.01 -47.29
CA ALA A 414 22.59 10.03 -48.52
C ALA A 414 23.79 11.00 -48.36
N GLY A 415 23.55 12.21 -47.85
CA GLY A 415 24.63 13.17 -47.59
C GLY A 415 25.67 12.67 -46.60
N LEU A 416 25.26 11.93 -45.55
CA LEU A 416 26.21 11.31 -44.63
C LEU A 416 27.01 10.20 -45.34
N SER A 417 26.37 9.33 -46.11
CA SER A 417 27.05 8.27 -46.89
C SER A 417 28.09 8.84 -47.84
N GLU A 418 27.76 9.94 -48.54
CA GLU A 418 28.71 10.66 -49.43
C GLU A 418 29.85 11.30 -48.62
N PHE A 419 29.55 11.94 -47.48
CA PHE A 419 30.54 12.57 -46.62
C PHE A 419 31.57 11.60 -46.06
N ILE A 420 31.14 10.41 -45.61
CA ILE A 420 32.03 9.39 -45.05
C ILE A 420 32.67 8.52 -46.16
N GLY A 421 32.19 8.60 -47.42
CA GLY A 421 32.67 7.83 -48.55
C GLY A 421 32.38 6.33 -48.43
N LYS A 422 31.38 5.94 -47.65
CA LYS A 422 31.01 4.53 -47.38
C LYS A 422 29.51 4.35 -47.55
N PRO A 423 29.06 3.20 -48.08
CA PRO A 423 27.64 2.89 -48.18
C PRO A 423 27.04 2.63 -46.79
N ILE A 424 25.79 3.12 -46.60
CA ILE A 424 25.00 2.84 -45.43
C ILE A 424 23.77 2.06 -45.87
N SER A 425 23.65 0.81 -45.45
CA SER A 425 22.47 -0.04 -45.66
C SER A 425 21.58 -0.05 -44.43
N LEU A 426 20.27 -0.25 -44.64
CA LEU A 426 19.26 -0.28 -43.59
C LEU A 426 18.65 -1.69 -43.48
N SER A 427 18.43 -2.16 -42.28
CA SER A 427 17.75 -3.42 -41.97
C SER A 427 16.71 -3.23 -40.89
N VAL A 428 15.53 -3.81 -41.08
CA VAL A 428 14.46 -3.78 -40.06
C VAL A 428 14.65 -4.97 -39.14
N GLU A 429 14.62 -4.70 -37.81
CA GLU A 429 14.57 -5.74 -36.79
C GLU A 429 13.25 -5.61 -36.03
N PRO A 430 12.26 -6.51 -36.26
CA PRO A 430 10.93 -6.40 -35.67
C PRO A 430 10.88 -6.52 -34.15
N SER A 431 11.90 -7.12 -33.52
CA SER A 431 12.00 -7.29 -32.09
C SER A 431 12.52 -6.05 -31.36
N PHE A 432 13.07 -5.07 -32.10
CA PHE A 432 13.60 -3.85 -31.51
C PHE A 432 12.50 -2.91 -31.02
N THR A 433 12.72 -2.35 -29.86
CA THR A 433 11.89 -1.24 -29.37
C THR A 433 12.03 -0.01 -30.26
N PRO A 434 11.10 0.95 -30.26
CA PRO A 434 11.18 2.13 -31.13
C PRO A 434 12.47 2.95 -31.01
N GLU A 435 13.16 2.90 -29.86
CA GLU A 435 14.40 3.64 -29.62
C GLU A 435 15.67 2.78 -29.85
N GLN A 436 15.49 1.48 -30.02
CA GLN A 436 16.62 0.55 -30.15
C GLN A 436 17.15 0.52 -31.58
N TYR A 437 18.43 0.64 -31.72
CA TYR A 437 19.15 0.45 -32.97
C TYR A 437 20.54 -0.16 -32.73
N ASP A 438 21.13 -0.69 -33.77
CA ASP A 438 22.51 -1.20 -33.79
C ASP A 438 23.19 -0.81 -35.09
N ILE A 439 24.52 -0.65 -35.07
CA ILE A 439 25.33 -0.30 -36.22
C ILE A 439 26.36 -1.40 -36.41
N VAL A 440 26.20 -2.17 -37.47
CA VAL A 440 27.09 -3.28 -37.83
C VAL A 440 28.11 -2.79 -38.83
N LEU A 441 29.39 -3.00 -38.52
CA LEU A 441 30.54 -2.68 -39.37
C LEU A 441 30.83 -3.90 -40.25
N LEU A 442 30.77 -3.77 -41.58
CA LEU A 442 30.93 -4.86 -42.57
C LEU A 442 32.14 -4.68 -43.44
#